data_fe70c8c357adfcfa189de65226daa514
#
_entry.id   fe70c8c357adfcfa189de65226daa514
#
_cell.length_a   1.000
_cell.length_b   1.000
_cell.length_c   1.000
_cell.angle_alpha   90.00
_cell.angle_beta   90.00
_cell.angle_gamma   90.00
#
_symmetry.space_group_name_H-M   'P 1'
#
loop_
_entity.id
_entity.type
_entity.pdbx_description
1 polymer ?
#
loop_
_entity_poly.entity_id
_entity_poly.type
_entity_poly.pdbx_seq_one_letter_code
_entity_poly.pdbx_strand_id
1 'polypeptide(L)'
;MSYGAPNLPADKHFFFDRHGGVSAGKYASLNGSIKSDDDRENVLKNFALAAAHYHLPFERLAIVRQGTTNRAVFISQPERWQQFADGMVTDIPGIILT
;
A
#
# COMPACT_ATOMS: atom_id res chain seq x y z
N MET A 1 5.85 -13.31 -3.41
CA MET A 1 7.15 -13.09 -2.79
C MET A 1 7.44 -11.62 -2.60
N SER A 2 8.51 -11.32 -1.90
CA SER A 2 8.81 -9.96 -1.51
C SER A 2 10.22 -9.89 -0.94
N TYR A 3 10.74 -8.69 -0.75
CA TYR A 3 12.09 -8.50 -0.23
C TYR A 3 12.18 -7.14 0.47
N GLY A 4 13.21 -6.97 1.27
CA GLY A 4 13.46 -5.74 2.01
C GLY A 4 14.75 -5.07 1.59
N ALA A 5 14.92 -3.86 2.06
CA ALA A 5 16.16 -3.10 1.87
C ALA A 5 17.07 -3.29 3.09
N PRO A 6 18.37 -3.54 2.91
CA PRO A 6 19.25 -3.82 4.04
C PRO A 6 19.51 -2.62 4.95
N ASN A 7 19.25 -1.41 4.47
CA ASN A 7 19.44 -0.18 5.25
C ASN A 7 18.22 0.24 6.06
N LEU A 8 17.14 -0.57 6.07
CA LEU A 8 15.93 -0.31 6.82
C LEU A 8 15.64 -1.47 7.77
N PRO A 9 15.00 -1.23 8.92
CA PRO A 9 14.61 -2.32 9.81
C PRO A 9 13.67 -3.31 9.12
N ALA A 10 14.00 -4.59 9.21
CA ALA A 10 13.28 -5.63 8.47
C ALA A 10 11.82 -5.78 8.91
N ASP A 11 11.50 -5.42 10.15
CA ASP A 11 10.14 -5.49 10.68
C ASP A 11 9.31 -4.23 10.44
N LYS A 12 9.89 -3.22 9.76
CA LYS A 12 9.25 -1.91 9.56
C LYS A 12 8.96 -1.61 8.11
N HIS A 13 9.42 -2.43 7.18
CA HIS A 13 9.21 -2.19 5.76
C HIS A 13 9.16 -3.50 5.00
N PHE A 14 8.60 -3.46 3.79
CA PHE A 14 8.50 -4.63 2.94
C PHE A 14 8.21 -4.19 1.50
N PHE A 15 8.88 -4.80 0.55
CA PHE A 15 8.61 -4.60 -0.88
C PHE A 15 7.92 -5.84 -1.42
N PHE A 16 6.66 -5.70 -1.81
CA PHE A 16 5.89 -6.79 -2.40
C PHE A 16 6.19 -6.91 -3.89
N ASP A 17 6.22 -8.14 -4.38
CA ASP A 17 6.20 -8.38 -5.81
C ASP A 17 4.76 -8.74 -6.24
N ARG A 18 4.60 -9.21 -7.47
CA ARG A 18 3.27 -9.48 -8.01
C ARG A 18 2.58 -10.73 -7.46
N HIS A 19 3.25 -11.50 -6.65
CA HIS A 19 2.72 -12.78 -6.18
C HIS A 19 1.91 -12.63 -4.89
N GLY A 20 0.95 -13.54 -4.72
CA GLY A 20 0.21 -13.64 -3.46
C GLY A 20 -1.11 -12.89 -3.41
N GLY A 21 -1.55 -12.31 -4.53
CA GLY A 21 -2.82 -11.59 -4.59
C GLY A 21 -3.94 -12.41 -5.23
N VAL A 22 -5.06 -11.74 -5.50
CA VAL A 22 -6.28 -12.36 -6.03
C VAL A 22 -6.60 -11.94 -7.46
N SER A 23 -5.87 -11.01 -8.03
CA SER A 23 -6.07 -10.55 -9.41
C SER A 23 -5.60 -11.60 -10.41
N ALA A 24 -6.21 -11.61 -11.60
CA ALA A 24 -5.93 -12.60 -12.62
C ALA A 24 -5.55 -11.95 -13.95
N GLY A 25 -5.14 -12.77 -14.92
CA GLY A 25 -4.77 -12.30 -16.24
C GLY A 25 -3.52 -11.42 -16.21
N LYS A 26 -3.55 -10.31 -16.92
CA LYS A 26 -2.43 -9.38 -16.97
C LYS A 26 -2.12 -8.70 -15.63
N TYR A 27 -3.05 -8.77 -14.68
CA TYR A 27 -2.88 -8.19 -13.34
C TYR A 27 -2.44 -9.22 -12.29
N ALA A 28 -2.14 -10.43 -12.70
CA ALA A 28 -1.80 -11.49 -11.75
C ALA A 28 -0.49 -11.18 -10.99
N SER A 29 -0.55 -11.15 -9.67
CA SER A 29 -1.76 -11.38 -8.87
C SER A 29 -1.99 -10.29 -7.82
N LEU A 30 -0.96 -9.62 -7.33
CA LEU A 30 -1.03 -8.63 -6.26
C LEU A 30 -1.08 -7.20 -6.84
N ASN A 31 -2.07 -6.94 -7.68
CA ASN A 31 -2.21 -5.63 -8.29
C ASN A 31 -2.65 -4.59 -7.26
N GLY A 32 -1.89 -3.52 -7.12
CA GLY A 32 -2.17 -2.40 -6.22
C GLY A 32 -2.60 -1.12 -6.91
N SER A 33 -3.00 -1.18 -8.17
CA SER A 33 -3.39 0.03 -8.92
C SER A 33 -4.90 0.16 -9.00
N ILE A 34 -5.46 1.08 -8.21
CA ILE A 34 -6.89 1.38 -8.24
C ILE A 34 -7.32 2.04 -9.54
N LYS A 35 -6.37 2.57 -10.30
CA LYS A 35 -6.62 3.22 -11.60
C LYS A 35 -6.59 2.23 -12.76
N SER A 36 -6.23 0.97 -12.53
CA SER A 36 -6.18 -0.05 -13.56
C SER A 36 -7.58 -0.50 -13.95
N ASP A 37 -7.68 -1.27 -15.04
CA ASP A 37 -8.93 -1.88 -15.49
C ASP A 37 -9.29 -3.14 -14.69
N ASP A 38 -8.51 -3.48 -13.69
CA ASP A 38 -8.77 -4.63 -12.85
C ASP A 38 -10.05 -4.41 -12.03
N ASP A 39 -10.67 -5.51 -11.62
CA ASP A 39 -11.79 -5.48 -10.71
C ASP A 39 -11.35 -4.75 -9.43
N ARG A 40 -12.05 -3.66 -9.11
CA ARG A 40 -11.74 -2.84 -7.93
C ARG A 40 -11.75 -3.66 -6.65
N GLU A 41 -12.67 -4.61 -6.54
CA GLU A 41 -12.75 -5.48 -5.38
C GLU A 41 -11.49 -6.32 -5.21
N ASN A 42 -10.92 -6.82 -6.31
CA ASN A 42 -9.66 -7.56 -6.28
C ASN A 42 -8.51 -6.67 -5.83
N VAL A 43 -8.46 -5.44 -6.32
CA VAL A 43 -7.42 -4.48 -5.90
C VAL A 43 -7.52 -4.21 -4.41
N LEU A 44 -8.71 -3.99 -3.87
CA LEU A 44 -8.92 -3.78 -2.44
C LEU A 44 -8.52 -5.01 -1.62
N LYS A 45 -8.84 -6.21 -2.09
CA LYS A 45 -8.40 -7.45 -1.42
C LYS A 45 -6.88 -7.58 -1.42
N ASN A 46 -6.23 -7.18 -2.50
CA ASN A 46 -4.77 -7.20 -2.57
C ASN A 46 -4.15 -6.28 -1.53
N PHE A 47 -4.69 -5.08 -1.33
CA PHE A 47 -4.23 -4.18 -0.27
C PHE A 47 -4.48 -4.79 1.12
N ALA A 48 -5.61 -5.44 1.33
CA ALA A 48 -5.89 -6.09 2.61
C ALA A 48 -4.89 -7.21 2.90
N LEU A 49 -4.49 -7.97 1.88
CA LEU A 49 -3.46 -9.01 2.02
C LEU A 49 -2.10 -8.39 2.38
N ALA A 50 -1.76 -7.25 1.79
CA ALA A 50 -0.53 -6.55 2.14
C ALA A 50 -0.55 -6.05 3.58
N ALA A 51 -1.67 -5.50 4.04
CA ALA A 51 -1.82 -5.08 5.43
C ALA A 51 -1.71 -6.26 6.39
N ALA A 52 -2.27 -7.41 6.03
CA ALA A 52 -2.22 -8.63 6.85
C ALA A 52 -0.80 -9.13 7.07
N HIS A 53 0.15 -8.79 6.20
CA HIS A 53 1.55 -9.09 6.41
C HIS A 53 2.06 -8.53 7.75
N TYR A 54 1.50 -7.41 8.20
CA TYR A 54 1.84 -6.79 9.48
C TYR A 54 0.81 -7.09 10.56
N HIS A 55 -0.08 -8.06 10.33
CA HIS A 55 -1.16 -8.43 11.25
C HIS A 55 -2.11 -7.26 11.56
N LEU A 56 -2.33 -6.39 10.56
CA LEU A 56 -3.19 -5.22 10.69
C LEU A 56 -4.32 -5.28 9.65
N PRO A 57 -5.48 -4.69 9.95
CA PRO A 57 -6.58 -4.65 8.99
C PRO A 57 -6.36 -3.61 7.91
N PHE A 58 -7.12 -3.71 6.83
CA PHE A 58 -7.10 -2.78 5.71
C PHE A 58 -7.27 -1.32 6.18
N GLU A 59 -8.07 -1.09 7.21
CA GLU A 59 -8.36 0.25 7.73
C GLU A 59 -7.15 0.97 8.31
N ARG A 60 -6.06 0.25 8.55
CA ARG A 60 -4.82 0.86 9.04
C ARG A 60 -3.89 1.32 7.92
N LEU A 61 -4.26 1.10 6.66
CA LEU A 61 -3.50 1.56 5.52
C LEU A 61 -3.73 3.06 5.29
N ALA A 62 -2.65 3.77 4.98
CA ALA A 62 -2.70 5.14 4.48
C ALA A 62 -2.17 5.12 3.05
N ILE A 63 -2.97 5.58 2.11
CA ILE A 63 -2.65 5.59 0.70
C ILE A 63 -3.01 6.94 0.12
N VAL A 64 -2.08 7.57 -0.61
CA VAL A 64 -2.35 8.82 -1.31
C VAL A 64 -2.56 8.57 -2.79
N ARG A 65 -3.22 9.51 -3.46
CA ARG A 65 -3.26 9.55 -4.91
C ARG A 65 -1.98 10.18 -5.39
N GLN A 66 -1.16 9.41 -6.07
CA GLN A 66 0.08 9.92 -6.62
C GLN A 66 -0.18 10.76 -7.86
N GLY A 67 0.54 11.87 -7.96
CA GLY A 67 0.53 12.73 -9.13
C GLY A 67 1.92 13.30 -9.31
N THR A 68 2.12 14.08 -10.36
CA THR A 68 3.41 14.74 -10.58
C THR A 68 3.51 15.99 -9.69
N THR A 69 3.65 15.79 -8.40
CA THR A 69 3.86 16.87 -7.44
C THR A 69 5.15 16.60 -6.68
N ASN A 70 5.61 17.56 -5.91
CA ASN A 70 6.72 17.36 -4.96
C ASN A 70 6.21 17.53 -3.53
N ARG A 71 4.98 17.11 -3.30
CA ARG A 71 4.30 17.26 -2.02
C ARG A 71 4.43 16.00 -1.18
N ALA A 72 4.80 16.17 0.08
CA ALA A 72 4.70 15.13 1.10
C ALA A 72 3.70 15.57 2.15
N VAL A 73 2.90 14.63 2.67
CA VAL A 73 1.87 14.94 3.68
C VAL A 73 2.13 14.15 4.95
N PHE A 74 1.79 14.74 6.08
CA PHE A 74 1.80 14.06 7.37
C PHE A 74 0.47 13.35 7.56
N ILE A 75 0.53 12.07 7.92
CA ILE A 75 -0.66 11.24 8.14
C ILE A 75 -0.92 11.15 9.63
N SER A 76 -2.00 11.76 10.09
CA SER A 76 -2.42 11.73 11.49
C SER A 76 -3.42 10.61 11.78
N GLN A 77 -4.10 10.11 10.76
CA GLN A 77 -4.98 8.95 10.85
C GLN A 77 -4.98 8.21 9.51
N PRO A 78 -5.24 6.91 9.50
CA PRO A 78 -5.27 6.16 8.24
C PRO A 78 -6.39 6.69 7.33
N GLU A 79 -6.03 6.97 6.09
CA GLU A 79 -7.01 7.35 5.07
C GLU A 79 -6.50 6.85 3.72
N ARG A 80 -7.41 6.57 2.81
CA ARG A 80 -7.09 5.94 1.54
C ARG A 80 -7.64 6.78 0.39
N TRP A 81 -6.72 7.20 -0.49
CA TRP A 81 -7.02 7.95 -1.72
C TRP A 81 -7.76 9.26 -1.51
N GLN A 82 -7.53 9.92 -0.37
CA GLN A 82 -8.16 11.20 -0.04
C GLN A 82 -7.32 12.41 -0.45
N GLN A 83 -6.01 12.27 -0.46
CA GLN A 83 -5.10 13.37 -0.75
C GLN A 83 -4.23 13.05 -1.96
N PHE A 84 -3.86 14.11 -2.71
CA PHE A 84 -2.83 14.01 -3.74
C PHE A 84 -1.49 14.35 -3.12
N ALA A 85 -0.52 13.44 -3.25
CA ALA A 85 0.84 13.65 -2.77
C ALA A 85 1.76 12.61 -3.39
N ASP A 86 3.06 12.86 -3.34
CA ASP A 86 4.08 11.93 -3.80
C ASP A 86 4.72 11.17 -2.65
N GLY A 87 4.50 11.59 -1.42
CA GLY A 87 5.03 10.91 -0.26
C GLY A 87 4.19 11.13 0.98
N MET A 88 4.42 10.30 1.97
CA MET A 88 3.72 10.34 3.26
C MET A 88 4.72 10.17 4.39
N VAL A 89 4.45 10.83 5.53
CA VAL A 89 5.18 10.60 6.77
C VAL A 89 4.20 10.48 7.91
N THR A 90 4.54 9.68 8.91
CA THR A 90 3.76 9.59 10.16
C THR A 90 4.68 9.19 11.31
N ASP A 91 4.36 9.63 12.50
CA ASP A 91 4.98 9.16 13.74
C ASP A 91 4.00 8.36 14.60
N ILE A 92 2.85 8.02 14.05
CA ILE A 92 1.78 7.34 14.79
C ILE A 92 1.91 5.83 14.58
N PRO A 93 2.06 5.04 15.68
CA PRO A 93 2.13 3.58 15.55
C PRO A 93 0.84 2.99 14.99
N GLY A 94 0.99 1.85 14.29
CA GLY A 94 -0.17 1.12 13.78
C GLY A 94 -0.74 1.67 12.49
N ILE A 95 -0.07 2.63 11.82
CA ILE A 95 -0.41 3.10 10.49
C ILE A 95 0.59 2.51 9.50
N ILE A 96 0.08 1.95 8.42
CA ILE A 96 0.89 1.42 7.32
C ILE A 96 0.86 2.42 6.18
N LEU A 97 2.00 2.99 5.84
CA LEU A 97 2.16 3.87 4.69
C LEU A 97 2.46 3.03 3.45
N THR A 98 1.72 3.26 2.36
CA THR A 98 1.90 2.46 1.16
C THR A 98 1.80 3.28 -0.13
#